data_a1b022ac511819025e1a3c099f14cea2
#
_entry.id   a1b022ac511819025e1a3c099f14cea2
#
_cell.length_a   1.000
_cell.length_b   1.000
_cell.length_c   1.000
_cell.angle_alpha   90.00
_cell.angle_beta   90.00
_cell.angle_gamma   90.00
#
_symmetry.space_group_name_H-M   'P 1'
#
loop_
_entity.id
_entity.type
_entity.pdbx_description
1 polymer ?
#
loop_
_entity_poly.entity_id
_entity_poly.type
_entity_poly.pdbx_seq_one_letter_code
_entity_poly.pdbx_strand_id
1 'polypeptide(L)'
;ENADLLVRAGKIAAVGKGLTAPAGALVIEAAGKHVAPGIIDEHSHSAILGNVNECTNSVTCEVRIQDVINSESVNIYRQLAGGTTIMHLLHGSCNAIGGQLSVIKNEWGESPDRLLMPNVAPTVKFALGENPKQSNFGAQRADPPRYPQSRAGVEQVIRDAFTRARDYKAEWAEWNAKKQGLPPRRDIQLEALAEIVDGTRLIHCHSYRQDEILMLMRLCEDFGFK
;
A
#
# COMPACT_ATOMS: atom_id res chain seq x y z
N GLU A 1 31.12 -8.77 14.47
CA GLU A 1 32.37 -8.56 15.24
C GLU A 1 32.11 -7.52 16.31
N ASN A 2 32.71 -7.69 17.51
CA ASN A 2 32.43 -6.82 18.66
C ASN A 2 32.68 -5.35 18.33
N ALA A 3 31.65 -4.55 18.32
CA ALA A 3 31.67 -3.14 18.01
C ALA A 3 30.57 -2.40 18.79
N ASP A 4 30.79 -1.13 19.04
CA ASP A 4 29.82 -0.20 19.60
C ASP A 4 29.11 0.52 18.45
N LEU A 5 27.85 0.91 18.67
CA LEU A 5 27.04 1.69 17.75
C LEU A 5 26.59 2.98 18.45
N LEU A 6 26.97 4.13 17.90
CA LEU A 6 26.48 5.43 18.35
C LEU A 6 25.38 5.94 17.41
N VAL A 7 24.22 6.24 17.98
CA VAL A 7 23.09 6.85 17.27
C VAL A 7 22.90 8.28 17.78
N ARG A 8 22.72 9.24 16.86
CA ARG A 8 22.42 10.63 17.17
C ARG A 8 21.37 11.18 16.21
N ALA A 9 20.35 11.81 16.75
CA ALA A 9 19.24 12.39 15.96
C ALA A 9 18.63 11.37 14.96
N GLY A 10 18.41 10.12 15.41
CA GLY A 10 17.82 9.06 14.57
C GLY A 10 18.73 8.49 13.46
N LYS A 11 20.02 8.84 13.47
CA LYS A 11 20.99 8.38 12.47
C LYS A 11 22.18 7.69 13.13
N ILE A 12 22.77 6.72 12.45
CA ILE A 12 24.03 6.11 12.85
C ILE A 12 25.13 7.17 12.70
N ALA A 13 25.72 7.57 13.82
CA ALA A 13 26.79 8.56 13.86
C ALA A 13 28.17 7.91 13.80
N ALA A 14 28.33 6.74 14.43
CA ALA A 14 29.59 5.99 14.39
C ALA A 14 29.34 4.51 14.66
N VAL A 15 30.22 3.67 14.10
CA VAL A 15 30.34 2.24 14.39
C VAL A 15 31.84 1.96 14.62
N GLY A 16 32.20 1.37 15.75
CA GLY A 16 33.60 1.07 16.05
C GLY A 16 33.77 0.46 17.45
N LYS A 17 34.99 0.16 17.83
CA LYS A 17 35.31 -0.37 19.16
C LYS A 17 35.70 0.77 20.12
N GLY A 18 35.23 0.69 21.35
CA GLY A 18 35.63 1.64 22.41
C GLY A 18 35.10 3.05 22.19
N LEU A 19 33.91 3.19 21.60
CA LEU A 19 33.27 4.49 21.45
C LEU A 19 32.86 5.03 22.81
N THR A 20 33.19 6.28 23.08
CA THR A 20 32.79 6.95 24.33
C THR A 20 31.35 7.44 24.18
N ALA A 21 30.50 7.05 25.11
CA ALA A 21 29.13 7.56 25.17
C ALA A 21 29.13 9.06 25.53
N PRO A 22 28.46 9.94 24.76
CA PRO A 22 28.31 11.35 25.13
C PRO A 22 27.57 11.51 26.48
N ALA A 23 27.81 12.61 27.17
CA ALA A 23 27.09 12.91 28.40
C ALA A 23 25.59 12.93 28.15
N GLY A 24 24.82 12.21 28.98
CA GLY A 24 23.35 12.08 28.85
C GLY A 24 22.87 11.09 27.80
N ALA A 25 23.74 10.35 27.12
CA ALA A 25 23.33 9.30 26.21
C ALA A 25 22.75 8.09 26.99
N LEU A 26 21.67 7.50 26.44
CA LEU A 26 21.19 6.20 26.89
C LEU A 26 22.18 5.14 26.41
N VAL A 27 22.78 4.41 27.33
CA VAL A 27 23.68 3.29 27.03
C VAL A 27 22.92 1.97 27.19
N ILE A 28 22.92 1.15 26.14
CA ILE A 28 22.30 -0.17 26.11
C ILE A 28 23.42 -1.22 26.02
N GLU A 29 23.58 -2.02 27.08
CA GLU A 29 24.51 -3.15 27.06
C GLU A 29 24.01 -4.25 26.11
N ALA A 30 24.79 -4.48 25.06
CA ALA A 30 24.46 -5.47 24.03
C ALA A 30 25.52 -6.57 23.88
N ALA A 31 26.34 -6.80 24.93
CA ALA A 31 27.37 -7.85 24.91
C ALA A 31 26.75 -9.22 24.58
N GLY A 32 27.31 -9.92 23.60
CA GLY A 32 26.83 -11.21 23.12
C GLY A 32 25.55 -11.14 22.26
N LYS A 33 25.05 -9.95 21.93
CA LYS A 33 23.87 -9.75 21.06
C LYS A 33 24.29 -9.24 19.68
N HIS A 34 23.39 -9.40 18.72
CA HIS A 34 23.52 -8.81 17.38
C HIS A 34 22.64 -7.58 17.29
N VAL A 35 23.16 -6.53 16.68
CA VAL A 35 22.38 -5.34 16.32
C VAL A 35 22.16 -5.33 14.83
N ALA A 36 20.92 -5.27 14.42
CA ALA A 36 20.49 -5.24 13.02
C ALA A 36 19.49 -4.11 12.80
N PRO A 37 19.30 -3.64 11.55
CA PRO A 37 18.16 -2.79 11.22
C PRO A 37 16.85 -3.48 11.59
N GLY A 38 15.83 -2.71 11.96
CA GLY A 38 14.48 -3.24 12.15
C GLY A 38 13.94 -3.86 10.86
N ILE A 39 13.17 -4.93 11.00
CA ILE A 39 12.51 -5.61 9.88
C ILE A 39 11.41 -4.69 9.33
N ILE A 40 11.33 -4.61 8.02
CA ILE A 40 10.22 -4.00 7.29
C ILE A 40 9.35 -5.12 6.75
N ASP A 41 8.12 -5.22 7.24
CA ASP A 41 7.10 -6.12 6.69
C ASP A 41 6.37 -5.40 5.56
N GLU A 42 6.68 -5.78 4.33
CA GLU A 42 6.14 -5.12 3.12
C GLU A 42 4.72 -5.57 2.75
N HIS A 43 4.17 -6.56 3.44
CA HIS A 43 2.83 -7.09 3.15
C HIS A 43 2.12 -7.56 4.42
N SER A 44 1.48 -6.63 5.10
CA SER A 44 0.73 -6.91 6.32
C SER A 44 -0.75 -6.56 6.19
N HIS A 45 -1.59 -7.34 6.89
CA HIS A 45 -3.02 -7.04 7.10
C HIS A 45 -3.31 -6.79 8.58
N SER A 46 -2.27 -6.58 9.39
CA SER A 46 -2.37 -6.27 10.82
C SER A 46 -2.84 -4.84 11.05
N ALA A 47 -3.34 -4.58 12.26
CA ALA A 47 -3.73 -3.23 12.69
C ALA A 47 -4.76 -2.53 11.79
N ILE A 48 -5.64 -3.29 11.15
CA ILE A 48 -6.74 -2.78 10.31
C ILE A 48 -8.05 -3.13 11.01
N LEU A 49 -8.93 -2.14 11.22
CA LEU A 49 -10.26 -2.36 11.79
C LEU A 49 -11.20 -3.02 10.80
N GLY A 50 -11.98 -3.98 11.28
CA GLY A 50 -13.01 -4.67 10.51
C GLY A 50 -12.43 -5.56 9.42
N ASN A 51 -12.97 -5.46 8.21
CA ASN A 51 -12.52 -6.21 7.05
C ASN A 51 -11.43 -5.45 6.29
N VAL A 52 -10.38 -6.16 5.91
CA VAL A 52 -9.28 -5.60 5.08
C VAL A 52 -9.67 -5.41 3.61
N ASN A 53 -10.84 -5.88 3.22
CA ASN A 53 -11.34 -5.86 1.86
C ASN A 53 -12.62 -5.06 1.75
N GLU A 54 -12.66 -4.11 0.81
CA GLU A 54 -13.90 -3.59 0.25
C GLU A 54 -14.19 -4.31 -1.06
N CYS A 55 -15.08 -5.32 -1.01
CA CYS A 55 -15.28 -6.25 -2.13
C CYS A 55 -16.50 -5.93 -2.99
N THR A 56 -17.26 -4.91 -2.67
CA THR A 56 -18.57 -4.62 -3.30
C THR A 56 -18.43 -4.35 -4.80
N ASN A 57 -17.39 -3.62 -5.20
CA ASN A 57 -17.12 -3.27 -6.59
C ASN A 57 -15.81 -3.88 -7.09
N SER A 58 -15.67 -3.95 -8.42
CA SER A 58 -14.45 -4.46 -9.06
C SER A 58 -13.27 -3.50 -8.96
N VAL A 59 -13.56 -2.21 -8.75
CA VAL A 59 -12.62 -1.11 -8.57
C VAL A 59 -13.05 -0.33 -7.33
N THR A 60 -12.18 -0.21 -6.35
CA THR A 60 -12.42 0.47 -5.06
C THR A 60 -11.20 1.26 -4.59
N CYS A 61 -10.42 1.82 -5.53
CA CYS A 61 -9.18 2.53 -5.18
C CYS A 61 -9.41 3.89 -4.50
N GLU A 62 -10.65 4.30 -4.28
CA GLU A 62 -11.04 5.43 -3.45
C GLU A 62 -10.97 5.14 -1.95
N VAL A 63 -11.08 3.86 -1.52
CA VAL A 63 -10.96 3.51 -0.10
C VAL A 63 -9.50 3.47 0.33
N ARG A 64 -9.23 3.83 1.59
CA ARG A 64 -7.87 3.98 2.09
C ARG A 64 -7.68 3.22 3.40
N ILE A 65 -6.65 2.41 3.48
CA ILE A 65 -6.29 1.69 4.72
C ILE A 65 -5.97 2.65 5.87
N GLN A 66 -5.40 3.81 5.59
CA GLN A 66 -5.11 4.81 6.63
C GLN A 66 -6.32 5.25 7.44
N ASP A 67 -7.52 5.19 6.87
CA ASP A 67 -8.75 5.64 7.53
C ASP A 67 -9.30 4.63 8.55
N VAL A 68 -8.72 3.43 8.58
CA VAL A 68 -9.15 2.31 9.44
C VAL A 68 -7.99 1.68 10.23
N ILE A 69 -6.91 2.41 10.45
CA ILE A 69 -5.79 1.94 11.27
C ILE A 69 -6.26 1.82 12.73
N ASN A 70 -6.07 0.63 13.30
CA ASN A 70 -6.28 0.36 14.71
C ASN A 70 -4.96 0.46 15.49
N SER A 71 -4.68 1.62 16.07
CA SER A 71 -3.46 1.85 16.85
C SER A 71 -3.38 1.04 18.15
N GLU A 72 -4.53 0.55 18.65
CA GLU A 72 -4.61 -0.30 19.84
C GLU A 72 -4.45 -1.79 19.54
N SER A 73 -4.24 -2.15 18.27
CA SER A 73 -4.06 -3.55 17.89
C SER A 73 -2.81 -4.14 18.54
N VAL A 74 -2.98 -5.16 19.36
CA VAL A 74 -1.87 -5.87 20.01
C VAL A 74 -0.87 -6.45 19.01
N ASN A 75 -1.25 -6.58 17.74
CA ASN A 75 -0.35 -7.05 16.69
C ASN A 75 0.80 -6.07 16.44
N ILE A 76 0.59 -4.75 16.60
CA ILE A 76 1.68 -3.75 16.51
C ILE A 76 2.75 -4.07 17.56
N TYR A 77 2.33 -4.28 18.81
CA TYR A 77 3.24 -4.63 19.91
C TYR A 77 3.98 -5.96 19.64
N ARG A 78 3.25 -6.99 19.19
CA ARG A 78 3.83 -8.32 18.92
C ARG A 78 4.84 -8.27 17.77
N GLN A 79 4.54 -7.55 16.70
CA GLN A 79 5.43 -7.34 15.56
C GLN A 79 6.69 -6.59 16.00
N LEU A 80 6.52 -5.53 16.79
CA LEU A 80 7.64 -4.76 17.33
C LEU A 80 8.52 -5.62 18.24
N ALA A 81 7.92 -6.43 19.13
CA ALA A 81 8.66 -7.37 19.99
C ALA A 81 9.43 -8.44 19.18
N GLY A 82 8.97 -8.80 17.99
CA GLY A 82 9.64 -9.67 17.03
C GLY A 82 10.72 -8.98 16.18
N GLY A 83 10.87 -7.64 16.32
CA GLY A 83 11.86 -6.85 15.58
C GLY A 83 11.32 -6.18 14.31
N THR A 84 10.02 -6.30 14.00
CA THR A 84 9.38 -5.61 12.88
C THR A 84 9.05 -4.18 13.30
N THR A 85 9.75 -3.21 12.73
CA THR A 85 9.63 -1.79 13.08
C THR A 85 8.73 -0.99 12.14
N ILE A 86 8.51 -1.51 10.94
CA ILE A 86 7.69 -0.88 9.90
C ILE A 86 6.80 -1.96 9.29
N MET A 87 5.52 -1.63 9.03
CA MET A 87 4.59 -2.47 8.28
C MET A 87 3.96 -1.70 7.14
N HIS A 88 3.88 -2.33 5.98
CA HIS A 88 3.06 -1.88 4.86
C HIS A 88 1.69 -2.54 4.97
N LEU A 89 0.67 -1.77 5.32
CA LEU A 89 -0.69 -2.24 5.55
C LEU A 89 -1.46 -2.26 4.23
N LEU A 90 -1.88 -3.45 3.83
CA LEU A 90 -2.48 -3.67 2.53
C LEU A 90 -3.99 -3.96 2.63
N HIS A 91 -4.74 -3.37 1.70
CA HIS A 91 -6.05 -3.90 1.30
C HIS A 91 -5.89 -5.34 0.79
N GLY A 92 -6.85 -6.20 1.01
CA GLY A 92 -6.80 -7.58 0.50
C GLY A 92 -6.99 -7.69 -1.02
N SER A 93 -7.13 -8.92 -1.51
CA SER A 93 -7.05 -9.23 -2.95
C SER A 93 -8.40 -9.58 -3.58
N CYS A 94 -9.52 -9.10 -3.04
CA CYS A 94 -10.85 -9.54 -3.48
C CYS A 94 -11.34 -8.89 -4.78
N ASN A 95 -10.77 -7.79 -5.22
CA ASN A 95 -11.14 -7.07 -6.43
C ASN A 95 -9.92 -6.81 -7.33
N ALA A 96 -10.18 -6.56 -8.62
CA ALA A 96 -9.12 -6.32 -9.61
C ALA A 96 -8.28 -5.08 -9.25
N ILE A 97 -8.95 -4.02 -8.80
CA ILE A 97 -8.34 -2.80 -8.28
C ILE A 97 -8.95 -2.54 -6.90
N GLY A 98 -8.19 -2.76 -5.85
CA GLY A 98 -8.59 -2.56 -4.45
C GLY A 98 -8.16 -1.20 -3.91
N GLY A 99 -8.16 -1.06 -2.57
CA GLY A 99 -7.92 0.20 -1.88
C GLY A 99 -6.46 0.66 -1.84
N GLN A 100 -6.31 1.91 -1.46
CA GLN A 100 -5.01 2.55 -1.21
C GLN A 100 -4.39 2.00 0.07
N LEU A 101 -3.09 1.80 0.05
CA LEU A 101 -2.31 1.18 1.11
C LEU A 101 -1.64 2.25 1.99
N SER A 102 -1.11 1.81 3.13
CA SER A 102 -0.45 2.72 4.06
C SER A 102 0.77 2.07 4.71
N VAL A 103 1.82 2.85 4.91
CA VAL A 103 3.00 2.40 5.66
C VAL A 103 2.96 3.01 7.04
N ILE A 104 3.16 2.19 8.06
CA ILE A 104 3.22 2.62 9.45
C ILE A 104 4.55 2.25 10.10
N LYS A 105 4.95 3.05 11.07
CA LYS A 105 5.94 2.65 12.07
C LYS A 105 5.22 1.95 13.23
N ASN A 106 5.80 0.89 13.73
CA ASN A 106 5.22 0.13 14.86
C ASN A 106 5.49 0.83 16.21
N GLU A 107 5.13 2.08 16.32
CA GLU A 107 5.28 2.89 17.54
C GLU A 107 4.08 2.64 18.47
N TRP A 108 4.11 1.51 19.20
CA TRP A 108 3.03 1.12 20.12
C TRP A 108 2.69 2.23 21.12
N GLY A 109 1.41 2.57 21.23
CA GLY A 109 0.89 3.61 22.13
C GLY A 109 0.66 4.96 21.46
N GLU A 110 1.05 5.11 20.20
CA GLU A 110 0.80 6.33 19.43
C GLU A 110 -0.59 6.31 18.76
N SER A 111 -1.09 7.50 18.40
CA SER A 111 -2.34 7.63 17.64
C SER A 111 -2.19 7.15 16.19
N PRO A 112 -3.30 6.78 15.50
CA PRO A 112 -3.22 6.34 14.10
C PRO A 112 -2.45 7.27 13.18
N ASP A 113 -2.66 8.58 13.29
CA ASP A 113 -1.99 9.59 12.46
C ASP A 113 -0.47 9.62 12.71
N ARG A 114 -0.04 9.39 13.93
CA ARG A 114 1.38 9.39 14.28
C ARG A 114 2.10 8.10 13.86
N LEU A 115 1.35 7.01 13.73
CA LEU A 115 1.90 5.76 13.18
C LEU A 115 2.22 5.89 11.68
N LEU A 116 1.51 6.75 10.94
CA LEU A 116 1.73 6.91 9.50
C LEU A 116 3.16 7.38 9.20
N MET A 117 3.84 6.64 8.34
CA MET A 117 5.20 7.00 7.92
C MET A 117 5.14 8.12 6.87
N PRO A 118 5.77 9.28 7.13
CA PRO A 118 5.77 10.40 6.18
C PRO A 118 6.69 10.12 4.99
N ASN A 119 6.43 10.80 3.87
CA ASN A 119 7.28 10.80 2.67
C ASN A 119 7.49 9.42 2.02
N VAL A 120 6.50 8.54 2.16
CA VAL A 120 6.47 7.27 1.45
C VAL A 120 5.66 7.45 0.16
N ALA A 121 6.10 6.83 -0.92
CA ALA A 121 5.34 6.82 -2.16
C ALA A 121 3.95 6.19 -1.91
N PRO A 122 2.86 6.83 -2.36
CA PRO A 122 1.53 6.25 -2.22
C PRO A 122 1.41 4.97 -3.04
N THR A 123 0.68 4.02 -2.51
CA THR A 123 0.52 2.69 -3.11
C THR A 123 -0.95 2.28 -3.17
N VAL A 124 -1.26 1.29 -4.00
CA VAL A 124 -2.61 0.75 -4.18
C VAL A 124 -2.56 -0.75 -4.44
N LYS A 125 -3.57 -1.47 -3.97
CA LYS A 125 -3.68 -2.92 -4.16
C LYS A 125 -4.36 -3.27 -5.46
N PHE A 126 -3.70 -4.13 -6.25
CA PHE A 126 -4.31 -4.84 -7.37
C PHE A 126 -4.32 -6.33 -7.09
N ALA A 127 -5.17 -7.06 -7.79
CA ALA A 127 -5.16 -8.51 -7.75
C ALA A 127 -5.54 -9.12 -9.10
N LEU A 128 -4.85 -10.22 -9.41
CA LEU A 128 -5.07 -11.03 -10.60
C LEU A 128 -5.59 -12.43 -10.20
N GLY A 129 -6.07 -13.16 -11.16
CA GLY A 129 -6.42 -14.57 -11.00
C GLY A 129 -7.73 -14.84 -10.28
N GLU A 130 -7.71 -15.81 -9.39
CA GLU A 130 -8.89 -16.38 -8.75
C GLU A 130 -9.61 -15.39 -7.83
N ASN A 131 -8.86 -14.59 -7.08
CA ASN A 131 -9.41 -13.74 -6.05
C ASN A 131 -10.36 -12.67 -6.61
N PRO A 132 -9.94 -11.83 -7.57
CA PRO A 132 -10.82 -10.78 -8.10
C PRO A 132 -12.02 -11.30 -8.90
N LYS A 133 -11.94 -12.49 -9.48
CA LYS A 133 -13.09 -13.12 -10.14
C LYS A 133 -14.07 -13.81 -9.20
N GLN A 134 -13.82 -13.70 -7.88
CA GLN A 134 -14.71 -14.21 -6.82
C GLN A 134 -14.95 -15.72 -6.80
N SER A 135 -14.14 -16.53 -7.43
CA SER A 135 -14.26 -17.98 -7.37
C SER A 135 -13.96 -18.56 -5.99
N ASN A 136 -13.16 -17.86 -5.18
CA ASN A 136 -12.71 -18.31 -3.85
C ASN A 136 -13.59 -17.82 -2.68
N PHE A 137 -14.55 -16.94 -2.93
CA PHE A 137 -15.39 -16.34 -1.88
C PHE A 137 -16.78 -16.97 -1.76
N GLY A 138 -16.86 -18.30 -1.73
CA GLY A 138 -18.08 -19.12 -1.78
C GLY A 138 -19.33 -18.54 -1.10
N ALA A 139 -19.32 -18.35 0.21
CA ALA A 139 -20.45 -17.82 0.98
C ALA A 139 -20.67 -16.30 0.85
N GLN A 140 -19.72 -15.57 0.30
CA GLN A 140 -19.78 -14.11 0.11
C GLN A 140 -20.12 -13.71 -1.33
N ARG A 141 -20.64 -14.64 -2.14
CA ARG A 141 -21.08 -14.32 -3.49
C ARG A 141 -22.30 -13.42 -3.41
N ALA A 142 -22.17 -12.23 -3.99
CA ALA A 142 -23.32 -11.38 -4.22
C ALA A 142 -24.30 -12.06 -5.19
N ASP A 143 -25.60 -11.82 -5.01
CA ASP A 143 -26.63 -12.22 -5.95
C ASP A 143 -27.34 -10.94 -6.44
N PRO A 144 -27.20 -10.55 -7.70
CA PRO A 144 -26.41 -11.16 -8.76
C PRO A 144 -24.89 -11.10 -8.51
N PRO A 145 -24.12 -12.04 -9.07
CA PRO A 145 -22.68 -12.07 -8.85
C PRO A 145 -22.00 -10.84 -9.47
N ARG A 146 -21.05 -10.26 -8.73
CA ARG A 146 -20.29 -9.13 -9.24
C ARG A 146 -19.37 -9.54 -10.41
N TYR A 147 -19.30 -8.70 -11.44
CA TYR A 147 -18.24 -8.78 -12.46
C TYR A 147 -16.87 -8.44 -11.81
N PRO A 148 -15.73 -9.08 -12.21
CA PRO A 148 -15.59 -10.14 -13.22
C PRO A 148 -15.77 -11.55 -12.64
N GLN A 149 -16.15 -12.50 -13.53
CA GLN A 149 -16.25 -13.92 -13.21
C GLN A 149 -15.16 -14.76 -13.90
N SER A 150 -14.28 -14.13 -14.66
CA SER A 150 -13.23 -14.79 -15.44
C SER A 150 -11.92 -13.99 -15.42
N ARG A 151 -10.80 -14.64 -15.79
CA ARG A 151 -9.52 -13.97 -15.96
C ARG A 151 -9.53 -12.91 -17.06
N ALA A 152 -10.23 -13.19 -18.15
CA ALA A 152 -10.44 -12.20 -19.22
C ALA A 152 -11.21 -10.97 -18.71
N GLY A 153 -12.20 -11.18 -17.84
CA GLY A 153 -12.92 -10.09 -17.19
C GLY A 153 -12.04 -9.26 -16.25
N VAL A 154 -11.07 -9.88 -15.56
CA VAL A 154 -10.12 -9.15 -14.71
C VAL A 154 -9.27 -8.18 -15.55
N GLU A 155 -8.73 -8.64 -16.70
CA GLU A 155 -7.99 -7.76 -17.63
C GLU A 155 -8.88 -6.61 -18.10
N GLN A 156 -10.13 -6.93 -18.49
CA GLN A 156 -11.04 -5.91 -19.00
C GLN A 156 -11.40 -4.85 -17.95
N VAL A 157 -11.59 -5.23 -16.69
CA VAL A 157 -11.80 -4.28 -15.58
C VAL A 157 -10.64 -3.30 -15.48
N ILE A 158 -9.41 -3.81 -15.49
CA ILE A 158 -8.22 -2.97 -15.35
C ILE A 158 -8.07 -2.04 -16.57
N ARG A 159 -8.25 -2.57 -17.78
CA ARG A 159 -8.18 -1.80 -19.02
C ARG A 159 -9.22 -0.67 -19.08
N ASP A 160 -10.47 -0.97 -18.71
CA ASP A 160 -11.55 0.03 -18.66
C ASP A 160 -11.26 1.12 -17.63
N ALA A 161 -10.81 0.72 -16.44
CA ALA A 161 -10.47 1.67 -15.37
C ALA A 161 -9.38 2.67 -15.82
N PHE A 162 -8.32 2.21 -16.46
CA PHE A 162 -7.26 3.09 -16.97
C PHE A 162 -7.69 3.90 -18.20
N THR A 163 -8.55 3.38 -19.05
CA THR A 163 -9.16 4.16 -20.14
C THR A 163 -9.92 5.35 -19.57
N ARG A 164 -10.82 5.11 -18.61
CA ARG A 164 -11.58 6.16 -17.93
C ARG A 164 -10.67 7.17 -17.21
N ALA A 165 -9.59 6.71 -16.58
CA ALA A 165 -8.64 7.60 -15.91
C ALA A 165 -7.92 8.51 -16.90
N ARG A 166 -7.55 8.02 -18.10
CA ARG A 166 -6.96 8.83 -19.17
C ARG A 166 -7.94 9.87 -19.70
N ASP A 167 -9.19 9.50 -19.90
CA ASP A 167 -10.25 10.42 -20.34
C ASP A 167 -10.47 11.51 -19.29
N TYR A 168 -10.58 11.14 -18.03
CA TYR A 168 -10.70 12.08 -16.91
C TYR A 168 -9.54 13.07 -16.84
N LYS A 169 -8.31 12.61 -17.02
CA LYS A 169 -7.13 13.50 -17.08
C LYS A 169 -7.20 14.46 -18.26
N ALA A 170 -7.64 13.98 -19.43
CA ALA A 170 -7.78 14.80 -20.61
C ALA A 170 -8.84 15.90 -20.42
N GLU A 171 -9.99 15.58 -19.85
CA GLU A 171 -11.05 16.54 -19.52
C GLU A 171 -10.54 17.64 -18.56
N TRP A 172 -9.83 17.25 -17.49
CA TRP A 172 -9.24 18.21 -16.57
C TRP A 172 -8.16 19.05 -17.20
N ALA A 173 -7.32 18.50 -18.08
CA ALA A 173 -6.29 19.22 -18.81
C ALA A 173 -6.92 20.26 -19.75
N GLU A 174 -7.95 19.88 -20.50
CA GLU A 174 -8.68 20.77 -21.39
C GLU A 174 -9.33 21.93 -20.62
N TRP A 175 -10.06 21.62 -19.53
CA TRP A 175 -10.67 22.65 -18.70
C TRP A 175 -9.62 23.60 -18.10
N ASN A 176 -8.51 23.05 -17.60
CA ASN A 176 -7.43 23.86 -17.01
C ASN A 176 -6.78 24.81 -18.03
N ALA A 177 -6.68 24.39 -19.30
CA ALA A 177 -6.15 25.22 -20.36
C ALA A 177 -7.12 26.34 -20.77
N LYS A 178 -8.41 26.06 -20.82
CA LYS A 178 -9.43 26.99 -21.32
C LYS A 178 -10.12 27.80 -20.24
N LYS A 179 -10.31 27.23 -19.04
CA LYS A 179 -11.09 27.79 -17.91
C LYS A 179 -12.49 28.28 -18.33
N GLN A 180 -13.12 27.59 -19.30
CA GLN A 180 -14.45 27.91 -19.82
C GLN A 180 -15.46 26.84 -19.37
N GLY A 181 -16.66 27.27 -19.01
CA GLY A 181 -17.72 26.38 -18.52
C GLY A 181 -17.47 25.91 -17.08
N LEU A 182 -18.19 24.87 -16.69
CA LEU A 182 -18.00 24.24 -15.38
C LEU A 182 -16.80 23.30 -15.38
N PRO A 183 -16.05 23.23 -14.28
CA PRO A 183 -14.98 22.23 -14.15
C PRO A 183 -15.56 20.81 -14.23
N PRO A 184 -14.79 19.82 -14.71
CA PRO A 184 -15.19 18.43 -14.60
C PRO A 184 -15.49 18.07 -13.12
N ARG A 185 -16.44 17.17 -12.91
CA ARG A 185 -16.75 16.69 -11.57
C ARG A 185 -15.56 15.91 -11.03
N ARG A 186 -15.16 16.18 -9.78
CA ARG A 186 -14.15 15.37 -9.11
C ARG A 186 -14.64 13.95 -8.89
N ASP A 187 -13.79 13.00 -9.24
CA ASP A 187 -14.00 11.57 -9.04
C ASP A 187 -12.76 11.00 -8.33
N ILE A 188 -12.89 10.70 -7.02
CA ILE A 188 -11.77 10.27 -6.19
C ILE A 188 -11.20 8.90 -6.60
N GLN A 189 -12.00 8.06 -7.24
CA GLN A 189 -11.53 6.79 -7.81
C GLN A 189 -10.65 7.06 -9.04
N LEU A 190 -11.10 7.92 -9.95
CA LEU A 190 -10.34 8.28 -11.15
C LEU A 190 -9.10 9.12 -10.81
N GLU A 191 -9.14 9.94 -9.74
CA GLU A 191 -7.97 10.65 -9.24
C GLU A 191 -6.86 9.66 -8.81
N ALA A 192 -7.21 8.63 -8.03
CA ALA A 192 -6.24 7.61 -7.61
C ALA A 192 -5.65 6.82 -8.79
N LEU A 193 -6.45 6.52 -9.81
CA LEU A 193 -5.99 5.88 -11.04
C LEU A 193 -5.11 6.81 -11.89
N ALA A 194 -5.46 8.10 -11.95
CA ALA A 194 -4.66 9.11 -12.63
C ALA A 194 -3.25 9.24 -12.03
N GLU A 195 -3.13 9.17 -10.71
CA GLU A 195 -1.83 9.16 -10.02
C GLU A 195 -0.96 7.96 -10.43
N ILE A 196 -1.57 6.79 -10.73
CA ILE A 196 -0.84 5.62 -11.24
C ILE A 196 -0.29 5.93 -12.64
N VAL A 197 -1.13 6.48 -13.53
CA VAL A 197 -0.73 6.87 -14.89
C VAL A 197 0.38 7.95 -14.86
N ASP A 198 0.37 8.83 -13.86
CA ASP A 198 1.41 9.83 -13.66
C ASP A 198 2.70 9.27 -13.03
N GLY A 199 2.68 8.00 -12.61
CA GLY A 199 3.81 7.34 -11.96
C GLY A 199 4.06 7.80 -10.51
N THR A 200 3.13 8.54 -9.91
CA THR A 200 3.22 9.02 -8.53
C THR A 200 2.68 8.02 -7.53
N ARG A 201 1.77 7.12 -7.94
CA ARG A 201 1.26 6.00 -7.12
C ARG A 201 1.73 4.68 -7.68
N LEU A 202 2.24 3.80 -6.82
CA LEU A 202 2.75 2.49 -7.21
C LEU A 202 1.71 1.38 -6.95
N ILE A 203 1.80 0.32 -7.75
CA ILE A 203 0.89 -0.84 -7.66
C ILE A 203 1.56 -1.97 -6.88
N HIS A 204 0.86 -2.51 -5.89
CA HIS A 204 1.13 -3.81 -5.28
C HIS A 204 0.14 -4.83 -5.82
N CYS A 205 0.61 -5.78 -6.60
CA CYS A 205 -0.26 -6.72 -7.30
C CYS A 205 -0.14 -8.15 -6.77
N HIS A 206 -1.26 -8.69 -6.29
CA HIS A 206 -1.41 -10.11 -6.01
C HIS A 206 -1.52 -10.91 -7.31
N SER A 207 -0.73 -11.97 -7.46
CA SER A 207 -0.72 -12.81 -8.66
C SER A 207 -0.23 -14.22 -8.34
N TYR A 208 -0.67 -15.21 -9.15
CA TYR A 208 -0.24 -16.60 -9.06
C TYR A 208 0.40 -17.13 -10.34
N ARG A 209 0.05 -16.56 -11.49
CA ARG A 209 0.35 -17.13 -12.81
C ARG A 209 1.19 -16.19 -13.66
N GLN A 210 2.14 -16.77 -14.39
CA GLN A 210 3.02 -16.00 -15.27
C GLN A 210 2.28 -15.29 -16.41
N ASP A 211 1.23 -15.90 -16.96
CA ASP A 211 0.43 -15.33 -18.04
C ASP A 211 -0.36 -14.10 -17.57
N GLU A 212 -0.85 -14.09 -16.33
CA GLU A 212 -1.53 -12.97 -15.72
C GLU A 212 -0.55 -11.81 -15.41
N ILE A 213 0.65 -12.14 -14.93
CA ILE A 213 1.71 -11.15 -14.72
C ILE A 213 2.09 -10.51 -16.06
N LEU A 214 2.27 -11.32 -17.10
CA LEU A 214 2.58 -10.81 -18.45
C LEU A 214 1.46 -9.94 -19.01
N MET A 215 0.21 -10.29 -18.74
CA MET A 215 -0.95 -9.47 -19.10
C MET A 215 -0.88 -8.09 -18.44
N LEU A 216 -0.61 -8.03 -17.12
CA LEU A 216 -0.47 -6.76 -16.41
C LEU A 216 0.72 -5.94 -16.95
N MET A 217 1.84 -6.56 -17.25
CA MET A 217 2.99 -5.88 -17.87
C MET A 217 2.63 -5.23 -19.22
N ARG A 218 1.83 -5.91 -20.05
CA ARG A 218 1.33 -5.32 -21.30
C ARG A 218 0.41 -4.13 -21.05
N LEU A 219 -0.43 -4.20 -20.02
CA LEU A 219 -1.24 -3.04 -19.61
C LEU A 219 -0.36 -1.88 -19.14
N CYS A 220 0.73 -2.16 -18.41
CA CYS A 220 1.71 -1.13 -18.04
C CYS A 220 2.29 -0.44 -19.28
N GLU A 221 2.63 -1.20 -20.31
CA GLU A 221 3.14 -0.66 -21.60
C GLU A 221 2.07 0.16 -22.32
N ASP A 222 0.82 -0.36 -22.44
CA ASP A 222 -0.30 0.28 -23.14
C ASP A 222 -0.70 1.62 -22.50
N PHE A 223 -0.62 1.73 -21.19
CA PHE A 223 -1.06 2.91 -20.42
C PHE A 223 0.08 3.77 -19.88
N GLY A 224 1.33 3.31 -19.96
CA GLY A 224 2.52 4.06 -19.56
C GLY A 224 2.76 4.13 -18.05
N PHE A 225 2.17 3.26 -17.25
CA PHE A 225 2.44 3.19 -15.81
C PHE A 225 3.51 2.13 -15.46
N LYS A 226 4.01 2.15 -14.20
CA LYS A 226 5.09 1.28 -13.72
C LYS A 226 4.61 0.31 -12.66
#